data_0b76fbaa967d474407faa080ed2a752d
#
_entry.id   0b76fbaa967d474407faa080ed2a752d
#
_cell.length_a   1.000
_cell.length_b   1.000
_cell.length_c   1.000
_cell.angle_alpha   90.00
_cell.angle_beta   90.00
_cell.angle_gamma   90.00
#
_symmetry.space_group_name_H-M   'P 1'
#
loop_
_entity.id
_entity.type
_entity.pdbx_description
1 polymer ?
#
loop_
_entity_poly.entity_id
_entity_poly.type
_entity_poly.pdbx_seq_one_letter_code
_entity_poly.pdbx_strand_id
1 'polypeptide(L)'
;MPARHIIAKELAELFGVFSHPDRVRIVEELRDGERDVNALQGMLGVSHSRTSQNLSVLRMHRIVAERREGRHVFYRLVQPDMAAWILTGIQFLEVEAVTAQARQSAIDEVRQIWRTAE
;
A
#
# COMPACT_ATOMS: atom_id res chain seq x y z
N MET A 1 -1.41 4.80 -31.20
CA MET A 1 -2.65 4.02 -31.02
C MET A 1 -3.43 4.58 -29.83
N PRO A 2 -4.69 5.02 -30.04
CA PRO A 2 -5.47 5.60 -28.95
C PRO A 2 -5.61 4.71 -27.72
N ALA A 3 -5.83 3.42 -27.91
CA ALA A 3 -5.99 2.46 -26.82
C ALA A 3 -4.74 2.38 -25.92
N ARG A 4 -3.55 2.36 -26.52
CA ARG A 4 -2.29 2.32 -25.77
C ARG A 4 -2.10 3.59 -24.94
N HIS A 5 -2.46 4.72 -25.48
CA HIS A 5 -2.35 5.99 -24.77
C HIS A 5 -3.31 6.04 -23.58
N ILE A 6 -4.53 5.56 -23.74
CA ILE A 6 -5.52 5.50 -22.67
C ILE A 6 -5.00 4.61 -21.52
N ILE A 7 -4.49 3.43 -21.85
CA ILE A 7 -3.97 2.51 -20.83
C ILE A 7 -2.73 3.10 -20.14
N ALA A 8 -1.83 3.70 -20.89
CA ALA A 8 -0.65 4.36 -20.31
C ALA A 8 -1.04 5.46 -19.34
N LYS A 9 -2.05 6.25 -19.68
CA LYS A 9 -2.55 7.31 -18.83
C LYS A 9 -3.16 6.76 -17.54
N GLU A 10 -3.96 5.71 -17.64
CA GLU A 10 -4.57 5.08 -16.47
C GLU A 10 -3.53 4.44 -15.55
N LEU A 11 -2.52 3.79 -16.12
CA LEU A 11 -1.40 3.27 -15.34
C LEU A 11 -0.64 4.37 -14.63
N ALA A 12 -0.40 5.49 -15.31
CA ALA A 12 0.27 6.63 -14.71
C ALA A 12 -0.52 7.20 -13.53
N GLU A 13 -1.84 7.26 -13.65
CA GLU A 13 -2.72 7.68 -12.56
C GLU A 13 -2.62 6.71 -11.37
N LEU A 14 -2.61 5.42 -11.65
CA LEU A 14 -2.45 4.39 -10.61
C LEU A 14 -1.11 4.54 -9.90
N PHE A 15 -0.02 4.72 -10.64
CA PHE A 15 1.30 4.93 -10.05
C PHE A 15 1.33 6.19 -9.19
N GLY A 16 0.63 7.24 -9.61
CA GLY A 16 0.51 8.49 -8.86
C GLY A 16 -0.17 8.28 -7.50
N VAL A 17 -1.17 7.40 -7.44
CA VAL A 17 -1.82 7.05 -6.17
C VAL A 17 -0.79 6.50 -5.19
N PHE A 18 0.15 5.70 -5.67
CA PHE A 18 1.18 5.07 -4.84
C PHE A 18 2.47 5.90 -4.71
N SER A 19 2.44 7.17 -5.09
CA SER A 19 3.59 8.06 -4.90
C SER A 19 3.68 8.65 -3.49
N HIS A 20 2.97 8.09 -2.53
CA HIS A 20 2.93 8.50 -1.13
C HIS A 20 3.23 7.31 -0.22
N PRO A 21 4.27 7.39 0.62
CA PRO A 21 4.66 6.26 1.48
C PRO A 21 3.54 5.70 2.33
N ASP A 22 2.69 6.55 2.88
CA ASP A 22 1.58 6.10 3.73
C ASP A 22 0.60 5.22 2.97
N ARG A 23 0.35 5.52 1.70
CA ARG A 23 -0.56 4.73 0.87
C ARG A 23 0.03 3.37 0.53
N VAL A 24 1.33 3.33 0.25
CA VAL A 24 2.04 2.06 0.05
C VAL A 24 1.95 1.21 1.32
N ARG A 25 2.18 1.81 2.47
CA ARG A 25 2.11 1.12 3.76
C ARG A 25 0.71 0.62 4.08
N ILE A 26 -0.33 1.37 3.75
CA ILE A 26 -1.71 0.93 3.95
C ILE A 26 -1.97 -0.35 3.17
N VAL A 27 -1.57 -0.39 1.90
CA VAL A 27 -1.74 -1.60 1.08
C VAL A 27 -0.98 -2.78 1.70
N GLU A 28 0.24 -2.56 2.15
CA GLU A 28 1.03 -3.58 2.83
C GLU A 28 0.30 -4.11 4.07
N GLU A 29 -0.23 -3.23 4.91
CA GLU A 29 -0.91 -3.63 6.14
C GLU A 29 -2.22 -4.37 5.89
N LEU A 30 -2.83 -4.17 4.72
CA LEU A 30 -4.07 -4.85 4.33
C LEU A 30 -3.84 -6.16 3.54
N ARG A 31 -2.58 -6.56 3.35
CA ARG A 31 -2.24 -7.74 2.54
C ARG A 31 -2.89 -9.04 3.02
N ASP A 32 -3.09 -9.18 4.32
CA ASP A 32 -3.61 -10.40 4.93
C ASP A 32 -5.13 -10.36 5.17
N GLY A 33 -5.75 -9.26 4.81
CA GLY A 33 -7.19 -9.13 4.96
C GLY A 33 -7.62 -7.82 5.60
N GLU A 34 -8.88 -7.77 5.97
CA GLU A 34 -9.55 -6.61 6.52
C GLU A 34 -8.93 -6.16 7.85
N ARG A 35 -8.84 -4.84 8.06
CA ARG A 35 -8.40 -4.25 9.32
C ARG A 35 -9.28 -3.08 9.72
N ASP A 36 -9.49 -2.94 11.02
CA ASP A 36 -10.15 -1.77 11.62
C ASP A 36 -9.29 -0.53 11.39
N VAL A 37 -9.93 0.61 11.13
CA VAL A 37 -9.23 1.88 10.87
C VAL A 37 -8.32 2.29 12.02
N ASN A 38 -8.73 2.03 13.25
CA ASN A 38 -7.92 2.38 14.43
C ASN A 38 -6.66 1.51 14.50
N ALA A 39 -6.78 0.24 14.13
CA ALA A 39 -5.62 -0.65 14.04
C ALA A 39 -4.66 -0.18 12.96
N LEU A 40 -5.17 0.22 11.79
CA LEU A 40 -4.35 0.78 10.71
C LEU A 40 -3.59 2.02 11.16
N GLN A 41 -4.29 2.94 11.83
CA GLN A 41 -3.67 4.15 12.34
C GLN A 41 -2.51 3.84 13.29
N GLY A 42 -2.72 2.91 14.20
CA GLY A 42 -1.70 2.47 15.13
C GLY A 42 -0.47 1.89 14.42
N MET A 43 -0.69 1.08 13.40
CA MET A 43 0.38 0.46 12.61
C MET A 43 1.18 1.49 11.81
N LEU A 44 0.49 2.50 11.27
CA LEU A 44 1.13 3.53 10.46
C LEU A 44 1.90 4.55 11.31
N GLY A 45 1.45 4.77 12.55
CA GLY A 45 2.07 5.75 13.43
C GLY A 45 1.89 7.19 12.99
N VAL A 46 0.83 7.49 12.25
CA VAL A 46 0.52 8.85 11.79
C VAL A 46 -0.83 9.31 12.37
N SER A 47 -1.19 10.57 12.17
CA SER A 47 -2.43 11.10 12.71
C SER A 47 -3.67 10.42 12.12
N HIS A 48 -4.77 10.50 12.85
CA HIS A 48 -6.06 9.99 12.36
C HIS A 48 -6.48 10.72 11.08
N SER A 49 -6.33 12.03 11.02
CA SER A 49 -6.61 12.84 9.83
C SER A 49 -5.85 12.37 8.61
N ARG A 50 -4.56 12.14 8.78
CA ARG A 50 -3.68 11.71 7.69
C ARG A 50 -4.04 10.31 7.20
N THR A 51 -4.34 9.40 8.13
CA THR A 51 -4.82 8.06 7.80
C THR A 51 -6.12 8.12 7.01
N SER A 52 -7.09 8.91 7.48
CA SER A 52 -8.40 9.05 6.82
C SER A 52 -8.28 9.66 5.43
N GLN A 53 -7.44 10.66 5.25
CA GLN A 53 -7.23 11.27 3.94
C GLN A 53 -6.66 10.28 2.94
N ASN A 54 -5.66 9.51 3.34
CA ASN A 54 -5.04 8.51 2.47
C ASN A 54 -6.02 7.38 2.14
N LEU A 55 -6.80 6.93 3.11
CA LEU A 55 -7.84 5.92 2.87
C LEU A 55 -8.91 6.43 1.91
N SER A 56 -9.30 7.70 2.03
CA SER A 56 -10.27 8.30 1.10
C SER A 56 -9.77 8.31 -0.34
N VAL A 57 -8.50 8.65 -0.55
CA VAL A 57 -7.89 8.61 -1.89
C VAL A 57 -7.88 7.18 -2.43
N LEU A 58 -7.43 6.23 -1.62
CA LEU A 58 -7.38 4.82 -2.02
C LEU A 58 -8.77 4.28 -2.35
N ARG A 59 -9.78 4.67 -1.57
CA ARG A 59 -11.17 4.27 -1.83
C ARG A 59 -11.70 4.88 -3.12
N MET A 60 -11.41 6.16 -3.36
CA MET A 60 -11.82 6.84 -4.59
C MET A 60 -11.28 6.13 -5.84
N HIS A 61 -10.07 5.63 -5.75
CA HIS A 61 -9.43 4.89 -6.85
C HIS A 61 -9.71 3.39 -6.83
N ARG A 62 -10.64 2.95 -5.97
CA ARG A 62 -11.08 1.55 -5.87
C ARG A 62 -9.96 0.56 -5.51
N ILE A 63 -8.96 1.05 -4.79
CA ILE A 63 -7.88 0.21 -4.26
C ILE A 63 -8.36 -0.49 -2.99
N VAL A 64 -9.10 0.23 -2.14
CA VAL A 64 -9.68 -0.32 -0.93
C VAL A 64 -11.18 -0.14 -0.92
N ALA A 65 -11.87 -0.98 -0.15
CA ALA A 65 -13.28 -0.85 0.16
C ALA A 65 -13.46 -0.78 1.66
N GLU A 66 -14.47 -0.04 2.11
CA GLU A 66 -14.78 0.05 3.52
C GLU A 66 -16.03 -0.77 3.87
N ARG A 67 -16.07 -1.22 5.11
CA ARG A 67 -17.25 -1.88 5.69
C ARG A 67 -17.46 -1.30 7.09
N ARG A 68 -18.71 -0.98 7.40
CA ARG A 68 -19.06 -0.48 8.71
C ARG A 68 -19.78 -1.55 9.51
N GLU A 69 -19.42 -1.67 10.78
CA GLU A 69 -20.08 -2.58 11.70
C GLU A 69 -20.15 -1.89 13.07
N GLY A 70 -21.33 -1.42 13.45
CA GLY A 70 -21.50 -0.63 14.66
C GLY A 70 -20.68 0.64 14.60
N ARG A 71 -19.76 0.81 15.56
CA ARG A 71 -18.86 1.97 15.64
C ARG A 71 -17.54 1.73 14.92
N HIS A 72 -17.35 0.54 14.34
CA HIS A 72 -16.12 0.16 13.70
C HIS A 72 -16.20 0.37 12.19
N VAL A 73 -15.11 0.84 11.62
CA VAL A 73 -14.94 0.97 10.18
C VAL A 73 -13.76 0.09 9.80
N PHE A 74 -14.00 -0.83 8.87
CA PHE A 74 -12.98 -1.77 8.40
C PHE A 74 -12.66 -1.48 6.94
N TYR A 75 -11.40 -1.65 6.59
CA TYR A 75 -10.92 -1.50 5.22
C TYR A 75 -10.27 -2.80 4.75
N ARG A 76 -10.43 -3.10 3.47
CA ARG A 76 -9.82 -4.26 2.81
C ARG A 76 -9.36 -3.87 1.42
N LEU A 77 -8.40 -4.61 0.88
CA LEU A 77 -8.04 -4.47 -0.53
C LEU A 77 -9.15 -5.02 -1.41
N VAL A 78 -9.55 -4.25 -2.44
CA VAL A 78 -10.52 -4.73 -3.44
C VAL A 78 -9.91 -5.90 -4.20
N GLN A 79 -8.62 -5.79 -4.54
CA GLN A 79 -7.87 -6.88 -5.18
C GLN A 79 -6.69 -7.25 -4.28
N PRO A 80 -6.77 -8.39 -3.59
CA PRO A 80 -5.72 -8.79 -2.65
C PRO A 80 -4.31 -8.88 -3.25
N ASP A 81 -4.21 -9.18 -4.55
CA ASP A 81 -2.94 -9.30 -5.24
C ASP A 81 -2.19 -7.96 -5.37
N MET A 82 -2.86 -6.86 -5.10
CA MET A 82 -2.25 -5.52 -5.17
C MET A 82 -1.01 -5.40 -4.28
N ALA A 83 -1.06 -5.98 -3.08
CA ALA A 83 0.06 -5.94 -2.16
C ALA A 83 1.29 -6.67 -2.71
N ALA A 84 1.09 -7.86 -3.27
CA ALA A 84 2.17 -8.63 -3.87
C ALA A 84 2.77 -7.92 -5.09
N TRP A 85 1.94 -7.25 -5.87
CA TRP A 85 2.38 -6.47 -7.02
C TRP A 85 3.30 -5.32 -6.59
N ILE A 86 2.94 -4.60 -5.54
CA ILE A 86 3.76 -3.52 -5.00
C ILE A 86 5.09 -4.08 -4.47
N LEU A 87 5.05 -5.20 -3.75
CA LEU A 87 6.26 -5.84 -3.23
C LEU A 87 7.23 -6.21 -4.36
N THR A 88 6.70 -6.67 -5.49
CA THR A 88 7.51 -6.99 -6.68
C THR A 88 8.33 -5.77 -7.13
N GLY A 89 7.79 -4.56 -6.95
CA GLY A 89 8.50 -3.33 -7.31
C GLY A 89 9.80 -3.10 -6.56
N ILE A 90 10.00 -3.76 -5.42
CA ILE A 90 11.23 -3.62 -4.63
C ILE A 90 12.47 -3.97 -5.46
N GLN A 91 12.35 -4.93 -6.39
CA GLN A 91 13.46 -5.35 -7.23
C GLN A 91 14.03 -4.23 -8.11
N PHE A 92 13.25 -3.17 -8.33
CA PHE A 92 13.65 -2.05 -9.17
C PHE A 92 14.26 -0.89 -8.38
N LEU A 93 14.39 -1.03 -7.05
CA LEU A 93 15.01 0.01 -6.24
C LEU A 93 16.51 0.02 -6.50
N GLU A 94 17.03 1.19 -6.93
CA GLU A 94 18.45 1.39 -7.10
C GLU A 94 19.11 1.60 -5.74
N VAL A 95 20.26 0.99 -5.57
CA VAL A 95 20.97 1.03 -4.29
C VAL A 95 22.38 1.54 -4.51
N GLU A 96 22.73 2.63 -3.85
CA GLU A 96 24.07 3.17 -3.89
C GLU A 96 24.98 2.49 -2.87
N ALA A 97 26.29 2.48 -3.15
CA ALA A 97 27.27 1.69 -2.41
C ALA A 97 27.24 1.87 -0.89
N VAL A 98 27.15 3.12 -0.41
CA VAL A 98 27.19 3.41 1.04
C VAL A 98 25.90 3.01 1.75
N THR A 99 24.78 3.11 1.06
CA THR A 99 23.45 2.81 1.62
C THR A 99 22.96 1.43 1.23
N ALA A 100 23.69 0.73 0.37
CA ALA A 100 23.29 -0.56 -0.19
C ALA A 100 22.92 -1.58 0.90
N GLN A 101 23.80 -1.72 1.88
CA GLN A 101 23.60 -2.71 2.94
C GLN A 101 22.41 -2.35 3.82
N ALA A 102 22.23 -1.08 4.16
CA ALA A 102 21.11 -0.63 4.97
C ALA A 102 19.79 -0.85 4.25
N ARG A 103 19.73 -0.54 2.95
CA ARG A 103 18.54 -0.79 2.13
C ARG A 103 18.25 -2.28 2.01
N GLN A 104 19.27 -3.08 1.75
CA GLN A 104 19.10 -4.52 1.62
C GLN A 104 18.57 -5.13 2.92
N SER A 105 19.08 -4.66 4.06
CA SER A 105 18.57 -5.11 5.37
C SER A 105 17.12 -4.73 5.57
N ALA A 106 16.71 -3.53 5.19
CA ALA A 106 15.33 -3.07 5.28
C ALA A 106 14.42 -3.88 4.36
N ILE A 107 14.85 -4.18 3.14
CA ILE A 107 14.11 -5.00 2.19
C ILE A 107 13.93 -6.42 2.75
N ASP A 108 14.97 -6.99 3.27
CA ASP A 108 14.94 -8.34 3.84
C ASP A 108 14.00 -8.41 5.05
N GLU A 109 14.02 -7.38 5.89
CA GLU A 109 13.12 -7.27 7.03
C GLU A 109 11.65 -7.25 6.60
N VAL A 110 11.30 -6.43 5.60
CA VAL A 110 9.94 -6.35 5.08
C VAL A 110 9.51 -7.72 4.51
N ARG A 111 10.37 -8.35 3.71
CA ARG A 111 10.09 -9.67 3.15
C ARG A 111 9.90 -10.72 4.23
N GLN A 112 10.70 -10.67 5.28
CA GLN A 112 10.59 -11.60 6.40
C GLN A 112 9.27 -11.41 7.14
N ILE A 113 8.85 -10.17 7.38
CA ILE A 113 7.55 -9.86 7.99
C ILE A 113 6.42 -10.46 7.16
N TRP A 114 6.49 -10.33 5.84
CA TRP A 114 5.47 -10.87 4.94
C TRP A 114 5.42 -12.39 4.97
N ARG A 115 6.59 -13.05 5.07
CA ARG A 115 6.65 -14.52 5.17
C ARG A 115 6.10 -15.04 6.48
N THR A 116 6.43 -14.37 7.59
CA THR A 116 5.98 -14.81 8.92
C THR A 116 4.51 -14.53 9.17
N ALA A 117 3.89 -13.64 8.43
CA ALA A 117 2.46 -13.34 8.52
C ALA A 117 1.60 -14.40 7.81
N GLU A 118 2.20 -15.25 7.00
CA GLU A 118 1.51 -16.37 6.34
C GLU A 118 1.33 -17.55 7.34
#